data_020283a2a4570097ef3785286eb3b67b
#
_entry.id   020283a2a4570097ef3785286eb3b67b
#
_cell.length_a   1.000
_cell.length_b   1.000
_cell.length_c   1.000
_cell.angle_alpha   90.00
_cell.angle_beta   90.00
_cell.angle_gamma   90.00
#
_symmetry.space_group_name_H-M   'P 1'
#
loop_
_entity.id
_entity.type
_entity.pdbx_description
1 polymer ?
#
loop_
_entity_poly.entity_id
_entity_poly.type
_entity_poly.pdbx_seq_one_letter_code
_entity_poly.pdbx_strand_id
1 'polypeptide(L)'
;MRTIKAINNFKVDLFITFFLIALGFYLRTIFVSKMDADLTGVMLLFTQLTAYLNLAELGIGVAAASLLYKPLSEGDYAKIKYLTLLLSTIYRYISFLVLLIGIVIGFGIYFFIDSVNAVSHVFIYWAFFVINTSLTYSYAKHSTLLTANQQYSVVRKIQGGGKILIIALQILLLVTTHNFLLYLLVETIGVIVQYFIFKNIINNDIHFKVVPQSISDDEKTTLKNELKIKIKNMFFHKIGGVLVLNTDYLLVSKFLNLSYVTIYGSYMMVFQVVTVLMSSFVNAITASVGNFLINQNDDEVTSIAKQFNTVFIALATFISLNMYFLVNDFITSWIGEKFILGNGIVILMLVNVFISVIRIPCDIFKNATGFFGDVYYPLLEGVVNLFFSALLAFYIGLPGIIIGTIISNVLITLIAKPLYLYGKMFGRFNALKKYLSFVLKPLIFSFVIFAVFYFTREQIIFFKVSNWFDFISKLTIVSLVSMIIVFAVFYADANFRSFVKRILRVVF
;
A
#
# COMPACT_ATOMS: atom_id res chain seq x y z
N MET A 1 0.53 7.20 30.38
CA MET A 1 -0.74 6.94 29.64
C MET A 1 -0.60 6.96 28.13
N ARG A 2 0.04 7.96 27.49
CA ARG A 2 0.18 8.06 26.02
C ARG A 2 0.91 6.87 25.38
N THR A 3 2.03 6.44 25.96
CA THR A 3 2.83 5.30 25.47
C THR A 3 2.05 3.98 25.51
N ILE A 4 1.26 3.73 26.56
CA ILE A 4 0.43 2.53 26.68
C ILE A 4 -0.64 2.49 25.60
N LYS A 5 -1.30 3.65 25.33
CA LYS A 5 -2.27 3.76 24.23
C LYS A 5 -1.63 3.50 22.87
N ALA A 6 -0.42 4.05 22.62
CA ALA A 6 0.31 3.82 21.38
C ALA A 6 0.67 2.34 21.17
N ILE A 7 1.18 1.66 22.21
CA ILE A 7 1.48 0.22 22.15
C ILE A 7 0.22 -0.60 21.90
N ASN A 8 -0.90 -0.27 22.54
CA ASN A 8 -2.16 -0.97 22.33
C ASN A 8 -2.71 -0.76 20.91
N ASN A 9 -2.63 0.47 20.40
CA ASN A 9 -3.02 0.77 19.01
C ASN A 9 -2.20 -0.06 18.02
N PHE A 10 -0.87 -0.13 18.22
CA PHE A 10 0.02 -0.92 17.36
C PHE A 10 -0.29 -2.42 17.40
N LYS A 11 -0.46 -3.00 18.60
CA LYS A 11 -0.81 -4.42 18.74
C LYS A 11 -2.11 -4.77 18.04
N VAL A 12 -3.15 -3.96 18.24
CA VAL A 12 -4.46 -4.16 17.62
C VAL A 12 -4.37 -4.06 16.09
N ASP A 13 -3.64 -3.07 15.59
CA ASP A 13 -3.47 -2.88 14.15
C ASP A 13 -2.71 -4.03 13.51
N LEU A 14 -1.63 -4.48 14.11
CA LEU A 14 -0.81 -5.59 13.61
C LEU A 14 -1.61 -6.92 13.58
N PHE A 15 -2.33 -7.21 14.66
CA PHE A 15 -3.17 -8.40 14.75
C PHE A 15 -4.25 -8.41 13.67
N ILE A 16 -5.02 -7.32 13.55
CA ILE A 16 -6.09 -7.21 12.56
C ILE A 16 -5.53 -7.28 11.14
N THR A 17 -4.39 -6.62 10.88
CA THR A 17 -3.74 -6.65 9.56
C THR A 17 -3.31 -8.06 9.17
N PHE A 18 -2.71 -8.81 10.08
CA PHE A 18 -2.34 -10.20 9.84
C PHE A 18 -3.55 -11.07 9.48
N PHE A 19 -4.64 -10.96 10.25
CA PHE A 19 -5.87 -11.71 9.98
C PHE A 19 -6.52 -11.31 8.65
N LEU A 20 -6.53 -10.02 8.32
CA LEU A 20 -7.09 -9.56 7.05
C LEU A 20 -6.28 -10.07 5.85
N ILE A 21 -4.95 -10.13 5.96
CA ILE A 21 -4.10 -10.71 4.91
C ILE A 21 -4.43 -12.20 4.75
N ALA A 22 -4.44 -12.97 5.83
CA ALA A 22 -4.73 -14.40 5.79
C ALA A 22 -6.13 -14.69 5.22
N LEU A 23 -7.15 -14.00 5.70
CA LEU A 23 -8.51 -14.10 5.18
C LEU A 23 -8.62 -13.64 3.72
N GLY A 24 -7.85 -12.64 3.32
CA GLY A 24 -7.79 -12.18 1.93
C GLY A 24 -7.28 -13.27 0.99
N PHE A 25 -6.21 -13.98 1.36
CA PHE A 25 -5.72 -15.15 0.61
C PHE A 25 -6.77 -16.25 0.53
N TYR A 26 -7.41 -16.58 1.65
CA TYR A 26 -8.45 -17.61 1.67
C TYR A 26 -9.68 -17.22 0.85
N LEU A 27 -10.15 -15.96 0.97
CA LEU A 27 -11.24 -15.44 0.15
C LEU A 27 -10.92 -15.54 -1.35
N ARG A 28 -9.66 -15.22 -1.73
CA ARG A 28 -9.22 -15.37 -3.13
C ARG A 28 -9.29 -16.81 -3.60
N THR A 29 -8.86 -17.77 -2.76
CA THR A 29 -8.99 -19.20 -3.07
C THR A 29 -10.44 -19.57 -3.36
N ILE A 30 -11.37 -19.14 -2.51
CA ILE A 30 -12.80 -19.42 -2.69
C ILE A 30 -13.33 -18.77 -3.97
N PHE A 31 -12.95 -17.51 -4.23
CA PHE A 31 -13.35 -16.81 -5.45
C PHE A 31 -12.92 -17.57 -6.71
N VAL A 32 -11.63 -17.90 -6.81
CA VAL A 32 -11.07 -18.61 -7.97
C VAL A 32 -11.65 -20.02 -8.15
N SER A 33 -11.99 -20.70 -7.04
CA SER A 33 -12.53 -22.07 -7.08
C SER A 33 -14.03 -22.14 -7.32
N LYS A 34 -14.82 -21.15 -6.88
CA LYS A 34 -16.30 -21.14 -6.92
C LYS A 34 -16.89 -20.18 -7.94
N MET A 35 -16.19 -19.12 -8.24
CA MET A 35 -16.46 -18.18 -9.32
C MET A 35 -15.42 -18.43 -10.42
N ASP A 36 -15.66 -18.02 -11.63
CA ASP A 36 -14.66 -18.14 -12.67
C ASP A 36 -13.54 -17.09 -12.54
N ALA A 37 -12.51 -17.21 -13.37
CA ALA A 37 -11.40 -16.28 -13.39
C ALA A 37 -11.82 -14.88 -13.85
N ASP A 38 -12.81 -14.77 -14.74
CA ASP A 38 -13.28 -13.50 -15.26
C ASP A 38 -14.05 -12.71 -14.22
N LEU A 39 -14.95 -13.34 -13.45
CA LEU A 39 -15.65 -12.68 -12.35
C LEU A 39 -14.69 -12.25 -11.23
N THR A 40 -13.68 -13.07 -10.96
CA THR A 40 -12.59 -12.69 -10.03
C THR A 40 -11.83 -11.47 -10.57
N GLY A 41 -11.57 -11.41 -11.87
CA GLY A 41 -10.96 -10.27 -12.54
C GLY A 41 -11.81 -9.00 -12.43
N VAL A 42 -13.12 -9.11 -12.61
CA VAL A 42 -14.08 -7.98 -12.39
C VAL A 42 -13.99 -7.47 -10.97
N MET A 43 -14.03 -8.35 -9.97
CA MET A 43 -13.92 -7.96 -8.56
C MET A 43 -12.64 -7.18 -8.29
N LEU A 44 -11.51 -7.64 -8.83
CA LEU A 44 -10.22 -6.95 -8.68
C LEU A 44 -10.20 -5.60 -9.38
N LEU A 45 -10.63 -5.56 -10.63
CA LEU A 45 -10.71 -4.35 -11.42
C LEU A 45 -11.56 -3.30 -10.71
N PHE A 46 -12.75 -3.68 -10.23
CA PHE A 46 -13.65 -2.77 -9.52
C PHE A 46 -13.06 -2.30 -8.20
N THR A 47 -12.36 -3.16 -7.47
CA THR A 47 -11.61 -2.76 -6.27
C THR A 47 -10.58 -1.69 -6.59
N GLN A 48 -9.84 -1.79 -7.69
CA GLN A 48 -8.86 -0.78 -8.12
C GLN A 48 -9.54 0.50 -8.62
N LEU A 49 -10.66 0.39 -9.35
CA LEU A 49 -11.44 1.54 -9.79
C LEU A 49 -12.01 2.34 -8.61
N THR A 50 -12.45 1.67 -7.53
CA THR A 50 -12.91 2.37 -6.32
C THR A 50 -11.79 3.11 -5.60
N ALA A 51 -10.53 2.71 -5.76
CA ALA A 51 -9.40 3.47 -5.24
C ALA A 51 -9.29 4.87 -5.89
N TYR A 52 -9.67 5.01 -7.17
CA TYR A 52 -9.78 6.33 -7.81
C TYR A 52 -10.95 7.15 -7.27
N LEU A 53 -12.08 6.52 -6.94
CA LEU A 53 -13.19 7.21 -6.29
C LEU A 53 -12.79 7.75 -4.91
N ASN A 54 -11.94 7.03 -4.18
CA ASN A 54 -11.41 7.45 -2.89
C ASN A 54 -10.43 8.64 -2.98
N LEU A 55 -9.98 9.04 -4.19
CA LEU A 55 -9.22 10.29 -4.39
C LEU A 55 -9.98 11.51 -3.88
N ALA A 56 -11.31 11.50 -3.91
CA ALA A 56 -12.14 12.60 -3.41
C ALA A 56 -11.93 12.87 -1.90
N GLU A 57 -11.50 11.87 -1.12
CA GLU A 57 -11.25 12.00 0.34
C GLU A 57 -9.81 12.42 0.66
N LEU A 58 -8.88 12.40 -0.28
CA LEU A 58 -7.44 12.44 -0.04
C LEU A 58 -7.01 13.54 0.94
N GLY A 59 -6.66 13.08 2.15
CA GLY A 59 -6.11 13.93 3.20
C GLY A 59 -7.11 14.69 4.07
N ILE A 60 -8.41 14.64 3.78
CA ILE A 60 -9.44 15.37 4.56
C ILE A 60 -9.48 14.88 6.00
N GLY A 61 -9.49 13.55 6.21
CA GLY A 61 -9.47 12.98 7.56
C GLY A 61 -8.24 13.41 8.37
N VAL A 62 -7.03 13.37 7.75
CA VAL A 62 -5.78 13.77 8.41
C VAL A 62 -5.75 15.29 8.68
N ALA A 63 -6.15 16.11 7.71
CA ALA A 63 -6.23 17.55 7.86
C ALA A 63 -7.18 17.94 9.00
N ALA A 64 -8.34 17.32 9.04
CA ALA A 64 -9.35 17.56 10.07
C ALA A 64 -8.91 17.07 11.47
N ALA A 65 -8.31 15.88 11.56
CA ALA A 65 -7.77 15.38 12.82
C ALA A 65 -6.73 16.35 13.41
N SER A 66 -5.87 16.96 12.56
CA SER A 66 -4.89 17.94 13.02
C SER A 66 -5.50 19.21 13.63
N LEU A 67 -6.68 19.63 13.14
CA LEU A 67 -7.41 20.78 13.72
C LEU A 67 -8.20 20.41 14.98
N LEU A 68 -8.55 19.14 15.16
CA LEU A 68 -9.25 18.63 16.33
C LEU A 68 -8.34 18.43 17.55
N TYR A 69 -7.02 18.25 17.37
CA TYR A 69 -6.11 17.95 18.49
C TYR A 69 -6.14 19.00 19.60
N LYS A 70 -6.07 20.30 19.26
CA LYS A 70 -6.07 21.39 20.23
C LYS A 70 -7.43 21.51 20.94
N PRO A 71 -8.57 21.63 20.25
CA PRO A 71 -9.89 21.65 20.90
C PRO A 71 -10.15 20.45 21.80
N LEU A 72 -9.74 19.22 21.38
CA LEU A 72 -9.89 18.01 22.21
C LEU A 72 -9.03 18.05 23.48
N SER A 73 -7.82 18.63 23.40
CA SER A 73 -6.94 18.74 24.59
C SER A 73 -7.41 19.82 25.57
N GLU A 74 -8.05 20.88 25.09
CA GLU A 74 -8.57 22.00 25.87
C GLU A 74 -10.00 21.79 26.35
N GLY A 75 -10.71 20.76 25.85
CA GLY A 75 -12.12 20.53 26.14
C GLY A 75 -13.05 21.56 25.51
N ASP A 76 -12.65 22.20 24.40
CA ASP A 76 -13.46 23.17 23.66
C ASP A 76 -14.51 22.46 22.81
N TYR A 77 -15.59 22.07 23.47
CA TYR A 77 -16.69 21.33 22.83
C TYR A 77 -17.40 22.13 21.74
N ALA A 78 -17.37 23.46 21.77
CA ALA A 78 -17.99 24.32 20.76
C ALA A 78 -17.22 24.19 19.42
N LYS A 79 -15.87 24.24 19.45
CA LYS A 79 -15.01 24.04 18.27
C LYS A 79 -15.08 22.60 17.77
N ILE A 80 -15.07 21.60 18.66
CA ILE A 80 -15.22 20.19 18.30
C ILE A 80 -16.53 19.97 17.53
N LYS A 81 -17.65 20.50 18.06
CA LYS A 81 -18.96 20.40 17.40
C LYS A 81 -18.97 21.05 16.02
N TYR A 82 -18.45 22.29 15.91
CA TYR A 82 -18.38 23.00 14.64
C TYR A 82 -17.57 22.23 13.61
N LEU A 83 -16.35 21.79 13.95
CA LEU A 83 -15.50 21.02 13.07
C LEU A 83 -16.16 19.69 12.64
N THR A 84 -16.84 19.01 13.57
CA THR A 84 -17.58 17.78 13.27
C THR A 84 -18.75 18.01 12.31
N LEU A 85 -19.48 19.10 12.46
CA LEU A 85 -20.56 19.50 11.53
C LEU A 85 -20.00 19.87 10.15
N LEU A 86 -18.90 20.63 10.11
CA LEU A 86 -18.20 20.97 8.87
C LEU A 86 -17.73 19.72 8.13
N LEU A 87 -17.13 18.78 8.85
CA LEU A 87 -16.74 17.48 8.29
C LEU A 87 -17.92 16.66 7.78
N SER A 88 -19.04 16.66 8.54
CA SER A 88 -20.27 16.00 8.10
C SER A 88 -20.76 16.53 6.76
N THR A 89 -20.68 17.85 6.56
CA THR A 89 -21.06 18.51 5.32
C THR A 89 -20.11 18.14 4.18
N ILE A 90 -18.79 18.21 4.43
CA ILE A 90 -17.76 17.86 3.45
C ILE A 90 -17.92 16.40 3.01
N TYR A 91 -18.04 15.45 3.95
CA TYR A 91 -18.18 14.04 3.61
C TYR A 91 -19.47 13.71 2.88
N ARG A 92 -20.56 14.47 3.13
CA ARG A 92 -21.79 14.34 2.35
C ARG A 92 -21.59 14.76 0.89
N TYR A 93 -20.89 15.87 0.65
CA TYR A 93 -20.54 16.29 -0.71
C TYR A 93 -19.62 15.29 -1.40
N ILE A 94 -18.63 14.74 -0.69
CA ILE A 94 -17.74 13.70 -1.25
C ILE A 94 -18.53 12.44 -1.60
N SER A 95 -19.41 11.98 -0.72
CA SER A 95 -20.27 10.82 -0.96
C SER A 95 -21.10 11.01 -2.24
N PHE A 96 -21.69 12.19 -2.41
CA PHE A 96 -22.45 12.51 -3.62
C PHE A 96 -21.54 12.60 -4.88
N LEU A 97 -20.38 13.23 -4.76
CA LEU A 97 -19.39 13.32 -5.83
C LEU A 97 -18.90 11.93 -6.28
N VAL A 98 -18.65 11.03 -5.31
CA VAL A 98 -18.27 9.63 -5.57
C VAL A 98 -19.37 8.90 -6.34
N LEU A 99 -20.65 9.10 -6.00
CA LEU A 99 -21.76 8.54 -6.77
C LEU A 99 -21.77 9.07 -8.20
N LEU A 100 -21.62 10.38 -8.41
CA LEU A 100 -21.60 10.98 -9.73
C LEU A 100 -20.42 10.47 -10.59
N ILE A 101 -19.21 10.50 -10.04
CA ILE A 101 -18.02 10.00 -10.73
C ILE A 101 -18.15 8.50 -10.99
N GLY A 102 -18.68 7.75 -10.03
CA GLY A 102 -18.95 6.32 -10.18
C GLY A 102 -19.91 6.01 -11.32
N ILE A 103 -20.96 6.80 -11.50
CA ILE A 103 -21.88 6.69 -12.66
C ILE A 103 -21.14 6.95 -13.97
N VAL A 104 -20.32 8.02 -14.03
CA VAL A 104 -19.53 8.35 -15.23
C VAL A 104 -18.55 7.22 -15.58
N ILE A 105 -17.83 6.68 -14.57
CA ILE A 105 -16.95 5.52 -14.77
C ILE A 105 -17.77 4.30 -15.22
N GLY A 106 -18.97 4.10 -14.67
CA GLY A 106 -19.87 3.01 -15.07
C GLY A 106 -20.17 3.01 -16.55
N PHE A 107 -20.45 4.17 -17.15
CA PHE A 107 -20.57 4.30 -18.60
C PHE A 107 -19.24 3.99 -19.32
N GLY A 108 -18.11 4.34 -18.73
CA GLY A 108 -16.77 4.07 -19.27
C GLY A 108 -16.31 2.61 -19.15
N ILE A 109 -16.90 1.80 -18.28
CA ILE A 109 -16.52 0.39 -18.05
C ILE A 109 -16.49 -0.41 -19.36
N TYR A 110 -17.37 -0.09 -20.29
CA TYR A 110 -17.41 -0.66 -21.62
C TYR A 110 -16.08 -0.57 -22.37
N PHE A 111 -15.31 0.50 -22.13
CA PHE A 111 -13.98 0.70 -22.74
C PHE A 111 -12.87 -0.09 -22.05
N PHE A 112 -13.05 -0.47 -20.78
CA PHE A 112 -12.02 -1.16 -19.98
C PHE A 112 -12.21 -2.67 -19.99
N ILE A 113 -13.44 -3.16 -20.23
CA ILE A 113 -13.77 -4.59 -20.27
C ILE A 113 -14.15 -4.94 -21.69
N ASP A 114 -13.20 -5.43 -22.49
CA ASP A 114 -13.45 -5.78 -23.90
C ASP A 114 -14.49 -6.92 -24.04
N SER A 115 -14.66 -7.76 -23.02
CA SER A 115 -15.65 -8.83 -22.98
C SER A 115 -16.78 -8.55 -21.99
N VAL A 116 -17.46 -7.40 -22.11
CA VAL A 116 -18.62 -7.04 -21.26
C VAL A 116 -19.69 -8.15 -21.23
N ASN A 117 -19.83 -8.87 -22.35
CA ASN A 117 -20.77 -9.99 -22.48
C ASN A 117 -20.31 -11.27 -21.75
N ALA A 118 -19.07 -11.37 -21.35
CA ALA A 118 -18.55 -12.54 -20.65
C ALA A 118 -19.04 -12.60 -19.19
N VAL A 119 -19.37 -11.44 -18.59
CA VAL A 119 -19.85 -11.37 -17.20
C VAL A 119 -21.22 -10.74 -17.15
N SER A 120 -22.21 -11.57 -16.82
CA SER A 120 -23.60 -11.10 -16.64
C SER A 120 -23.69 -10.12 -15.47
N HIS A 121 -24.58 -9.13 -15.58
CA HIS A 121 -24.89 -8.17 -14.49
C HIS A 121 -23.73 -7.25 -14.06
N VAL A 122 -22.68 -7.08 -14.87
CA VAL A 122 -21.46 -6.32 -14.54
C VAL A 122 -21.75 -4.89 -14.05
N PHE A 123 -22.76 -4.21 -14.62
CA PHE A 123 -23.16 -2.87 -14.19
C PHE A 123 -23.82 -2.86 -12.81
N ILE A 124 -24.56 -3.92 -12.45
CA ILE A 124 -25.15 -4.06 -11.11
C ILE A 124 -24.01 -4.25 -10.10
N TYR A 125 -23.04 -5.09 -10.42
CA TYR A 125 -21.86 -5.28 -9.57
C TYR A 125 -21.12 -3.96 -9.36
N TRP A 126 -20.88 -3.20 -10.43
CA TRP A 126 -20.25 -1.89 -10.33
C TRP A 126 -21.06 -0.92 -9.46
N ALA A 127 -22.37 -0.87 -9.60
CA ALA A 127 -23.23 -0.03 -8.77
C ALA A 127 -23.06 -0.35 -7.28
N PHE A 128 -22.98 -1.62 -6.88
CA PHE A 128 -22.68 -2.02 -5.50
C PHE A 128 -21.33 -1.51 -5.02
N PHE A 129 -20.28 -1.60 -5.83
CA PHE A 129 -18.95 -1.07 -5.47
C PHE A 129 -18.99 0.44 -5.23
N VAL A 130 -19.67 1.19 -6.09
CA VAL A 130 -19.83 2.65 -5.96
C VAL A 130 -20.66 3.02 -4.73
N ILE A 131 -21.79 2.34 -4.52
CA ILE A 131 -22.66 2.56 -3.36
C ILE A 131 -21.89 2.24 -2.07
N ASN A 132 -21.20 1.11 -1.98
CA ASN A 132 -20.41 0.72 -0.83
C ASN A 132 -19.32 1.75 -0.52
N THR A 133 -18.59 2.21 -1.56
CA THR A 133 -17.60 3.27 -1.40
C THR A 133 -18.23 4.56 -0.88
N SER A 134 -19.34 5.00 -1.46
CA SER A 134 -20.08 6.20 -1.03
C SER A 134 -20.57 6.08 0.42
N LEU A 135 -21.09 4.92 0.83
CA LEU A 135 -21.58 4.67 2.19
C LEU A 135 -20.47 4.74 3.24
N THR A 136 -19.20 4.45 2.91
CA THR A 136 -18.10 4.57 3.89
C THR A 136 -17.93 5.99 4.41
N TYR A 137 -18.29 7.01 3.62
CA TYR A 137 -18.21 8.41 4.03
C TYR A 137 -19.27 8.79 5.09
N SER A 138 -20.30 7.98 5.28
CA SER A 138 -21.32 8.21 6.32
C SER A 138 -20.71 8.18 7.73
N TYR A 139 -19.70 7.32 7.98
CA TYR A 139 -19.03 7.20 9.27
C TYR A 139 -17.63 7.84 9.31
N ALA A 140 -17.11 8.36 8.20
CA ALA A 140 -15.76 8.91 8.12
C ALA A 140 -15.51 10.03 9.14
N LYS A 141 -16.48 10.92 9.38
CA LYS A 141 -16.41 11.95 10.42
C LYS A 141 -16.21 11.37 11.82
N HIS A 142 -16.88 10.27 12.14
CA HIS A 142 -16.82 9.61 13.43
C HIS A 142 -15.45 8.93 13.64
N SER A 143 -14.95 8.23 12.62
CA SER A 143 -13.61 7.63 12.67
C SER A 143 -12.51 8.69 12.80
N THR A 144 -12.63 9.82 12.09
CA THR A 144 -11.70 10.96 12.21
C THR A 144 -11.70 11.54 13.63
N LEU A 145 -12.87 11.72 14.23
CA LEU A 145 -13.01 12.27 15.59
C LEU A 145 -12.38 11.34 16.64
N LEU A 146 -12.69 10.04 16.58
CA LEU A 146 -12.08 9.03 17.46
C LEU A 146 -10.56 8.93 17.29
N THR A 147 -10.07 9.00 16.05
CA THR A 147 -8.63 8.99 15.76
C THR A 147 -7.95 10.22 16.37
N ALA A 148 -8.54 11.41 16.19
CA ALA A 148 -8.03 12.65 16.80
C ALA A 148 -8.02 12.58 18.34
N ASN A 149 -8.98 11.90 18.96
CA ASN A 149 -9.05 11.64 20.40
C ASN A 149 -8.13 10.47 20.86
N GLN A 150 -7.15 10.07 20.07
CA GLN A 150 -6.21 8.97 20.37
C GLN A 150 -6.89 7.59 20.60
N GLN A 151 -8.10 7.40 20.08
CA GLN A 151 -8.87 6.15 20.16
C GLN A 151 -8.75 5.34 18.85
N TYR A 152 -7.58 5.36 18.19
CA TYR A 152 -7.35 4.65 16.94
C TYR A 152 -7.62 3.14 17.04
N SER A 153 -7.30 2.51 18.18
CA SER A 153 -7.60 1.09 18.41
C SER A 153 -9.10 0.79 18.33
N VAL A 154 -9.98 1.72 18.78
CA VAL A 154 -11.43 1.57 18.67
C VAL A 154 -11.85 1.61 17.21
N VAL A 155 -11.36 2.60 16.46
CA VAL A 155 -11.60 2.70 15.01
C VAL A 155 -11.15 1.42 14.29
N ARG A 156 -9.95 0.93 14.62
CA ARG A 156 -9.39 -0.26 13.99
C ARG A 156 -10.16 -1.53 14.32
N LYS A 157 -10.67 -1.67 15.54
CA LYS A 157 -11.55 -2.79 15.93
C LYS A 157 -12.87 -2.77 15.17
N ILE A 158 -13.49 -1.59 14.98
CA ILE A 158 -14.77 -1.49 14.26
C ILE A 158 -14.56 -1.76 12.78
N GLN A 159 -13.63 -1.08 12.13
CA GLN A 159 -13.41 -1.21 10.69
C GLN A 159 -12.74 -2.54 10.35
N GLY A 160 -11.63 -2.86 11.00
CA GLY A 160 -10.87 -4.08 10.70
C GLY A 160 -11.55 -5.33 11.24
N GLY A 161 -12.04 -5.32 12.47
CA GLY A 161 -12.81 -6.42 13.04
C GLY A 161 -14.14 -6.64 12.31
N GLY A 162 -14.83 -5.54 11.96
CA GLY A 162 -16.02 -5.60 11.10
C GLY A 162 -15.72 -6.20 9.73
N LYS A 163 -14.59 -5.83 9.11
CA LYS A 163 -14.17 -6.41 7.82
C LYS A 163 -13.85 -7.90 7.92
N ILE A 164 -13.26 -8.36 9.01
CA ILE A 164 -13.04 -9.79 9.29
C ILE A 164 -14.39 -10.54 9.29
N LEU A 165 -15.40 -10.03 9.99
CA LEU A 165 -16.73 -10.62 10.04
C LEU A 165 -17.42 -10.60 8.66
N ILE A 166 -17.31 -9.48 7.93
CA ILE A 166 -17.84 -9.36 6.57
C ILE A 166 -17.21 -10.41 5.67
N ILE A 167 -15.89 -10.56 5.66
CA ILE A 167 -15.19 -11.56 4.84
C ILE A 167 -15.60 -12.98 5.23
N ALA A 168 -15.75 -13.29 6.51
CA ALA A 168 -16.17 -14.60 6.97
C ALA A 168 -17.59 -14.95 6.45
N LEU A 169 -18.53 -14.00 6.54
CA LEU A 169 -19.88 -14.14 5.98
C LEU A 169 -19.88 -14.24 4.45
N GLN A 170 -19.05 -13.46 3.79
CA GLN A 170 -18.87 -13.49 2.34
C GLN A 170 -18.36 -14.87 1.88
N ILE A 171 -17.36 -15.44 2.57
CA ILE A 171 -16.86 -16.80 2.30
C ILE A 171 -17.98 -17.83 2.47
N LEU A 172 -18.72 -17.76 3.58
CA LEU A 172 -19.83 -18.67 3.84
C LEU A 172 -20.86 -18.63 2.70
N LEU A 173 -21.29 -17.44 2.30
CA LEU A 173 -22.27 -17.27 1.22
C LEU A 173 -21.73 -17.70 -0.15
N LEU A 174 -20.46 -17.41 -0.46
CA LEU A 174 -19.87 -17.86 -1.72
C LEU A 174 -19.80 -19.40 -1.80
N VAL A 175 -19.45 -20.07 -0.71
CA VAL A 175 -19.37 -21.54 -0.66
C VAL A 175 -20.75 -22.20 -0.77
N THR A 176 -21.77 -21.60 -0.15
CA THR A 176 -23.12 -22.20 -0.09
C THR A 176 -23.99 -21.83 -1.28
N THR A 177 -23.91 -20.61 -1.78
CA THR A 177 -24.85 -20.08 -2.78
C THR A 177 -24.26 -19.83 -4.15
N HIS A 178 -22.92 -19.72 -4.27
CA HIS A 178 -22.22 -19.34 -5.50
C HIS A 178 -22.75 -18.02 -6.12
N ASN A 179 -23.25 -17.11 -5.28
CA ASN A 179 -23.93 -15.90 -5.73
C ASN A 179 -23.12 -14.63 -5.37
N PHE A 180 -22.61 -13.95 -6.40
CA PHE A 180 -21.80 -12.75 -6.22
C PHE A 180 -22.62 -11.54 -5.72
N LEU A 181 -23.92 -11.46 -6.05
CA LEU A 181 -24.78 -10.38 -5.53
C LEU A 181 -24.92 -10.47 -3.99
N LEU A 182 -25.10 -11.67 -3.46
CA LEU A 182 -25.17 -11.87 -2.01
C LEU A 182 -23.85 -11.49 -1.33
N TYR A 183 -22.72 -11.81 -1.95
CA TYR A 183 -21.40 -11.35 -1.50
C TYR A 183 -21.33 -9.81 -1.38
N LEU A 184 -21.82 -9.09 -2.40
CA LEU A 184 -21.82 -7.61 -2.42
C LEU A 184 -22.80 -7.02 -1.41
N LEU A 185 -23.97 -7.65 -1.22
CA LEU A 185 -24.96 -7.25 -0.22
C LEU A 185 -24.43 -7.33 1.21
N VAL A 186 -23.65 -8.38 1.54
CA VAL A 186 -23.01 -8.49 2.86
C VAL A 186 -22.06 -7.32 3.12
N GLU A 187 -21.30 -6.88 2.12
CA GLU A 187 -20.46 -5.68 2.24
C GLU A 187 -21.30 -4.45 2.56
N THR A 188 -22.38 -4.24 1.81
CA THR A 188 -23.30 -3.11 2.01
C THR A 188 -23.90 -3.09 3.42
N ILE A 189 -24.42 -4.22 3.88
CA ILE A 189 -24.97 -4.37 5.22
C ILE A 189 -23.89 -4.11 6.27
N GLY A 190 -22.68 -4.65 6.06
CA GLY A 190 -21.56 -4.45 6.97
C GLY A 190 -21.14 -2.99 7.12
N VAL A 191 -21.12 -2.22 6.03
CA VAL A 191 -20.83 -0.77 6.07
C VAL A 191 -21.93 -0.01 6.84
N ILE A 192 -23.19 -0.37 6.62
CA ILE A 192 -24.33 0.24 7.36
C ILE A 192 -24.23 -0.09 8.85
N VAL A 193 -23.95 -1.32 9.23
CA VAL A 193 -23.76 -1.72 10.63
C VAL A 193 -22.60 -0.94 11.26
N GLN A 194 -21.47 -0.79 10.58
CA GLN A 194 -20.35 0.01 11.07
C GLN A 194 -20.75 1.46 11.33
N TYR A 195 -21.57 2.08 10.46
CA TYR A 195 -22.10 3.43 10.70
C TYR A 195 -22.87 3.52 12.01
N PHE A 196 -23.78 2.58 12.29
CA PHE A 196 -24.55 2.58 13.53
C PHE A 196 -23.69 2.35 14.77
N ILE A 197 -22.67 1.48 14.68
CA ILE A 197 -21.71 1.26 15.78
C ILE A 197 -20.93 2.55 16.07
N PHE A 198 -20.36 3.20 15.04
CA PHE A 198 -19.66 4.47 15.22
C PHE A 198 -20.56 5.56 15.81
N LYS A 199 -21.78 5.69 15.29
CA LYS A 199 -22.75 6.68 15.78
C LYS A 199 -23.09 6.45 17.25
N ASN A 200 -23.31 5.20 17.66
CA ASN A 200 -23.63 4.84 19.04
C ASN A 200 -22.47 5.16 19.99
N ILE A 201 -21.23 4.84 19.62
CA ILE A 201 -20.04 5.13 20.42
C ILE A 201 -19.89 6.64 20.63
N ILE A 202 -20.02 7.45 19.56
CA ILE A 202 -19.90 8.91 19.67
C ILE A 202 -21.01 9.50 20.51
N ASN A 203 -22.25 9.04 20.37
CA ASN A 203 -23.38 9.55 21.14
C ASN A 203 -23.29 9.23 22.64
N ASN A 204 -22.63 8.13 23.00
CA ASN A 204 -22.47 7.70 24.39
C ASN A 204 -21.19 8.25 25.05
N ASP A 205 -20.25 8.80 24.28
CA ASP A 205 -19.02 9.37 24.83
C ASP A 205 -19.28 10.78 25.38
N ILE A 206 -18.99 10.96 26.67
CA ILE A 206 -19.15 12.23 27.38
C ILE A 206 -18.37 13.39 26.75
N HIS A 207 -17.21 13.08 26.14
CA HIS A 207 -16.34 14.04 25.45
C HIS A 207 -16.97 14.65 24.19
N PHE A 208 -18.05 14.06 23.65
CA PHE A 208 -18.74 14.52 22.45
C PHE A 208 -20.15 14.97 22.69
N LYS A 209 -20.61 15.03 23.99
CA LYS A 209 -21.94 15.54 24.36
C LYS A 209 -22.06 17.00 23.97
N VAL A 210 -23.20 17.32 23.39
CA VAL A 210 -23.54 18.64 22.86
C VAL A 210 -23.64 19.67 23.97
N VAL A 211 -22.75 20.65 23.94
CA VAL A 211 -22.89 21.88 24.79
C VAL A 211 -23.48 22.99 23.92
N PRO A 212 -24.38 23.83 24.46
CA PRO A 212 -25.05 24.90 23.69
C PRO A 212 -24.15 26.13 23.42
N GLN A 213 -22.82 25.99 23.48
CA GLN A 213 -21.92 27.10 23.17
C GLN A 213 -21.78 27.30 21.66
N SER A 214 -21.85 28.54 21.22
CA SER A 214 -21.58 28.97 19.84
C SER A 214 -20.21 29.63 19.74
N ILE A 215 -19.47 29.32 18.67
CA ILE A 215 -18.22 30.03 18.31
C ILE A 215 -18.56 31.28 17.49
N SER A 216 -17.69 32.31 17.58
CA SER A 216 -17.84 33.54 16.80
C SER A 216 -17.73 33.24 15.28
N ASP A 217 -18.33 34.07 14.46
CA ASP A 217 -18.29 33.88 12.99
C ASP A 217 -16.89 34.06 12.42
N ASP A 218 -16.07 34.88 13.06
CA ASP A 218 -14.66 35.05 12.69
C ASP A 218 -13.85 33.76 12.94
N GLU A 219 -14.06 33.12 14.08
CA GLU A 219 -13.43 31.83 14.40
C GLU A 219 -13.89 30.71 13.44
N LYS A 220 -15.19 30.66 13.09
CA LYS A 220 -15.70 29.72 12.08
C LYS A 220 -15.03 29.90 10.75
N THR A 221 -14.87 31.16 10.31
CA THR A 221 -14.23 31.50 9.03
C THR A 221 -12.76 31.11 9.05
N THR A 222 -12.05 31.38 10.13
CA THR A 222 -10.65 31.00 10.32
C THR A 222 -10.46 29.49 10.26
N LEU A 223 -11.20 28.71 11.03
CA LEU A 223 -11.13 27.25 11.04
C LEU A 223 -11.48 26.64 9.68
N LYS A 224 -12.47 27.19 8.97
CA LYS A 224 -12.84 26.76 7.63
C LYS A 224 -11.70 26.99 6.61
N ASN A 225 -11.05 28.15 6.66
CA ASN A 225 -9.94 28.50 5.80
C ASN A 225 -8.70 27.64 6.08
N GLU A 226 -8.36 27.43 7.36
CA GLU A 226 -7.28 26.53 7.76
C GLU A 226 -7.50 25.11 7.25
N LEU A 227 -8.73 24.59 7.42
CA LEU A 227 -9.08 23.26 6.92
C LEU A 227 -8.93 23.17 5.40
N LYS A 228 -9.41 24.19 4.66
CA LYS A 228 -9.30 24.24 3.20
C LYS A 228 -7.84 24.24 2.71
N ILE A 229 -6.96 25.00 3.36
CA ILE A 229 -5.52 25.05 3.03
C ILE A 229 -4.88 23.68 3.30
N LYS A 230 -5.16 23.09 4.47
CA LYS A 230 -4.60 21.77 4.82
C LYS A 230 -5.08 20.67 3.87
N ILE A 231 -6.37 20.64 3.51
CA ILE A 231 -6.92 19.70 2.53
C ILE A 231 -6.20 19.85 1.18
N LYS A 232 -6.09 21.08 0.68
CA LYS A 232 -5.40 21.36 -0.61
C LYS A 232 -3.98 20.78 -0.61
N ASN A 233 -3.21 21.03 0.45
CA ASN A 233 -1.83 20.56 0.55
C ASN A 233 -1.75 19.03 0.60
N MET A 234 -2.63 18.37 1.37
CA MET A 234 -2.66 16.91 1.47
C MET A 234 -3.12 16.22 0.18
N PHE A 235 -4.03 16.85 -0.57
CA PHE A 235 -4.54 16.33 -1.83
C PHE A 235 -3.42 16.11 -2.85
N PHE A 236 -2.58 17.13 -3.07
CA PHE A 236 -1.49 17.01 -4.04
C PHE A 236 -0.45 15.96 -3.66
N HIS A 237 -0.21 15.74 -2.37
CA HIS A 237 0.70 14.69 -1.92
C HIS A 237 0.19 13.27 -2.20
N LYS A 238 -1.12 13.06 -2.18
CA LYS A 238 -1.69 11.71 -2.26
C LYS A 238 -2.10 11.28 -3.67
N ILE A 239 -2.47 12.23 -4.53
CA ILE A 239 -2.97 11.92 -5.88
C ILE A 239 -1.95 11.14 -6.72
N GLY A 240 -0.68 11.49 -6.64
CA GLY A 240 0.39 10.80 -7.38
C GLY A 240 0.50 9.33 -7.02
N GLY A 241 0.40 9.00 -5.72
CA GLY A 241 0.51 7.61 -5.26
C GLY A 241 -0.60 6.70 -5.79
N VAL A 242 -1.84 7.20 -5.87
CA VAL A 242 -2.97 6.42 -6.39
C VAL A 242 -2.86 6.21 -7.90
N LEU A 243 -2.38 7.21 -8.64
CA LEU A 243 -2.19 7.10 -10.09
C LEU A 243 -1.16 6.00 -10.44
N VAL A 244 -0.07 5.90 -9.68
CA VAL A 244 0.98 4.89 -9.94
C VAL A 244 0.49 3.46 -9.63
N LEU A 245 -0.23 3.28 -8.51
CA LEU A 245 -0.47 1.94 -7.98
C LEU A 245 -1.63 1.17 -8.64
N ASN A 246 -2.56 1.84 -9.35
CA ASN A 246 -3.80 1.19 -9.76
C ASN A 246 -4.01 1.14 -11.27
N THR A 247 -3.16 1.82 -12.07
CA THR A 247 -3.30 1.87 -13.54
C THR A 247 -3.03 0.53 -14.21
N ASP A 248 -2.14 -0.28 -13.66
CA ASP A 248 -1.75 -1.56 -14.28
C ASP A 248 -2.95 -2.50 -14.45
N TYR A 249 -3.85 -2.58 -13.45
CA TYR A 249 -5.06 -3.42 -13.54
C TYR A 249 -6.00 -2.98 -14.67
N LEU A 250 -6.12 -1.66 -14.88
CA LEU A 250 -6.89 -1.10 -15.99
C LEU A 250 -6.28 -1.47 -17.34
N LEU A 251 -4.96 -1.33 -17.46
CA LEU A 251 -4.25 -1.66 -18.69
C LEU A 251 -4.30 -3.16 -18.99
N VAL A 252 -4.15 -4.02 -17.95
CA VAL A 252 -4.30 -5.47 -18.09
C VAL A 252 -5.71 -5.83 -18.57
N SER A 253 -6.76 -5.23 -18.00
CA SER A 253 -8.13 -5.51 -18.42
C SER A 253 -8.42 -5.03 -19.86
N LYS A 254 -7.79 -3.91 -20.28
CA LYS A 254 -7.99 -3.31 -21.59
C LYS A 254 -7.23 -4.03 -22.71
N PHE A 255 -5.94 -4.34 -22.47
CA PHE A 255 -5.06 -4.87 -23.51
C PHE A 255 -5.00 -6.40 -23.54
N LEU A 256 -5.42 -7.08 -22.46
CA LEU A 256 -5.47 -8.54 -22.41
C LEU A 256 -6.93 -9.01 -22.19
N ASN A 257 -7.26 -9.40 -20.96
CA ASN A 257 -8.63 -9.79 -20.56
C ASN A 257 -8.77 -9.88 -19.03
N LEU A 258 -9.97 -10.19 -18.55
CA LEU A 258 -10.30 -10.29 -17.12
C LEU A 258 -9.56 -11.46 -16.42
N SER A 259 -9.38 -12.59 -17.09
CA SER A 259 -8.60 -13.71 -16.54
C SER A 259 -7.16 -13.31 -16.24
N TYR A 260 -6.52 -12.50 -17.11
CA TYR A 260 -5.19 -11.97 -16.84
C TYR A 260 -5.17 -10.96 -15.68
N VAL A 261 -6.27 -10.22 -15.45
CA VAL A 261 -6.40 -9.38 -14.23
C VAL A 261 -6.35 -10.26 -12.98
N THR A 262 -6.99 -11.43 -13.01
CA THR A 262 -6.94 -12.40 -11.91
C THR A 262 -5.54 -12.95 -11.68
N ILE A 263 -4.86 -13.34 -12.75
CA ILE A 263 -3.49 -13.85 -12.67
C ILE A 263 -2.56 -12.77 -12.10
N TYR A 264 -2.48 -11.61 -12.74
CA TYR A 264 -1.66 -10.47 -12.33
C TYR A 264 -1.93 -10.06 -10.88
N GLY A 265 -3.20 -9.92 -10.52
CA GLY A 265 -3.61 -9.53 -9.18
C GLY A 265 -3.27 -10.57 -8.10
N SER A 266 -3.18 -11.86 -8.46
CA SER A 266 -2.74 -12.91 -7.53
C SER A 266 -1.24 -12.79 -7.22
N TYR A 267 -0.40 -12.54 -8.21
CA TYR A 267 1.02 -12.24 -7.97
C TYR A 267 1.22 -10.95 -7.18
N MET A 268 0.47 -9.88 -7.54
CA MET A 268 0.54 -8.61 -6.83
C MET A 268 0.13 -8.75 -5.36
N MET A 269 -0.82 -9.63 -5.04
CA MET A 269 -1.21 -9.92 -3.67
C MET A 269 -0.06 -10.53 -2.85
N VAL A 270 0.73 -11.43 -3.44
CA VAL A 270 1.93 -12.00 -2.81
C VAL A 270 2.99 -10.92 -2.59
N PHE A 271 3.25 -10.08 -3.61
CA PHE A 271 4.25 -9.01 -3.51
C PHE A 271 3.82 -7.89 -2.54
N GLN A 272 2.52 -7.67 -2.39
CA GLN A 272 2.01 -6.68 -1.42
C GLN A 272 2.32 -7.05 0.03
N VAL A 273 2.45 -8.33 0.37
CA VAL A 273 2.89 -8.76 1.70
C VAL A 273 4.27 -8.19 2.03
N VAL A 274 5.21 -8.22 1.06
CA VAL A 274 6.54 -7.60 1.23
C VAL A 274 6.41 -6.11 1.52
N THR A 275 5.58 -5.41 0.75
CA THR A 275 5.37 -3.96 0.93
C THR A 275 4.79 -3.62 2.30
N VAL A 276 3.84 -4.40 2.81
CA VAL A 276 3.24 -4.22 4.14
C VAL A 276 4.29 -4.44 5.24
N LEU A 277 5.08 -5.50 5.14
CA LEU A 277 6.16 -5.76 6.11
C LEU A 277 7.21 -4.64 6.11
N MET A 278 7.63 -4.20 4.92
CA MET A 278 8.61 -3.12 4.80
C MET A 278 8.08 -1.79 5.33
N SER A 279 6.81 -1.45 5.08
CA SER A 279 6.22 -0.20 5.58
C SER A 279 6.17 -0.14 7.11
N SER A 280 5.88 -1.26 7.76
CA SER A 280 5.92 -1.36 9.24
C SER A 280 7.31 -1.11 9.78
N PHE A 281 8.34 -1.67 9.12
CA PHE A 281 9.74 -1.47 9.47
C PHE A 281 10.19 -0.02 9.28
N VAL A 282 9.82 0.60 8.15
CA VAL A 282 10.11 2.02 7.85
C VAL A 282 9.55 2.94 8.93
N ASN A 283 8.28 2.74 9.32
CA ASN A 283 7.62 3.56 10.33
C ASN A 283 8.33 3.47 11.69
N ALA A 284 8.83 2.28 12.06
CA ALA A 284 9.57 2.09 13.32
C ALA A 284 10.92 2.80 13.35
N ILE A 285 11.62 2.89 12.20
CA ILE A 285 13.00 3.40 12.13
C ILE A 285 13.05 4.91 11.85
N THR A 286 12.08 5.46 11.13
CA THR A 286 12.12 6.86 10.67
C THR A 286 12.31 7.86 11.82
N ALA A 287 11.64 7.67 12.95
CA ALA A 287 11.79 8.55 14.12
C ALA A 287 13.20 8.50 14.72
N SER A 288 13.82 7.31 14.78
CA SER A 288 15.18 7.14 15.28
C SER A 288 16.21 7.80 14.36
N VAL A 289 16.03 7.68 13.04
CA VAL A 289 16.87 8.37 12.04
C VAL A 289 16.71 9.88 12.16
N GLY A 290 15.48 10.37 12.31
CA GLY A 290 15.22 11.80 12.50
C GLY A 290 15.97 12.38 13.71
N ASN A 291 15.90 11.71 14.86
CA ASN A 291 16.64 12.12 16.06
C ASN A 291 18.17 12.07 15.87
N PHE A 292 18.66 11.06 15.15
CA PHE A 292 20.07 10.93 14.82
C PHE A 292 20.56 12.12 13.96
N LEU A 293 19.81 12.53 12.95
CA LEU A 293 20.20 13.59 12.02
C LEU A 293 20.33 14.99 12.65
N ILE A 294 19.70 15.24 13.80
CA ILE A 294 19.70 16.56 14.46
C ILE A 294 21.09 16.95 14.96
N ASN A 295 21.89 15.99 15.44
CA ASN A 295 23.12 16.24 16.19
C ASN A 295 24.38 15.69 15.51
N GLN A 296 24.31 15.26 14.24
CA GLN A 296 25.43 14.59 13.57
C GLN A 296 26.06 15.47 12.47
N ASN A 297 27.34 15.23 12.22
CA ASN A 297 28.06 15.87 11.12
C ASN A 297 27.83 15.12 9.77
N ASP A 298 28.20 15.76 8.67
CA ASP A 298 28.00 15.25 7.31
C ASP A 298 28.66 13.87 7.07
N ASP A 299 29.78 13.57 7.73
CA ASP A 299 30.49 12.30 7.56
C ASP A 299 29.74 11.16 8.25
N GLU A 300 29.18 11.38 9.42
CA GLU A 300 28.37 10.40 10.14
C GLU A 300 27.04 10.14 9.39
N VAL A 301 26.38 11.19 8.91
CA VAL A 301 25.19 11.09 8.06
C VAL A 301 25.48 10.30 6.79
N THR A 302 26.61 10.60 6.12
CA THR A 302 27.08 9.85 4.97
C THR A 302 27.32 8.37 5.27
N SER A 303 27.95 8.07 6.41
CA SER A 303 28.22 6.69 6.86
C SER A 303 26.92 5.90 7.07
N ILE A 304 25.95 6.50 7.77
CA ILE A 304 24.64 5.87 8.00
C ILE A 304 23.88 5.68 6.70
N ALA A 305 23.87 6.66 5.79
CA ALA A 305 23.24 6.54 4.49
C ALA A 305 23.83 5.37 3.68
N LYS A 306 25.15 5.18 3.69
CA LYS A 306 25.81 4.02 3.06
C LYS A 306 25.36 2.71 3.69
N GLN A 307 25.36 2.63 5.03
CA GLN A 307 24.94 1.43 5.76
C GLN A 307 23.50 1.05 5.41
N PHE A 308 22.57 2.01 5.46
CA PHE A 308 21.16 1.74 5.12
C PHE A 308 20.99 1.27 3.66
N ASN A 309 21.61 1.97 2.69
CA ASN A 309 21.53 1.54 1.29
C ASN A 309 22.09 0.13 1.11
N THR A 310 23.24 -0.19 1.71
CA THR A 310 23.85 -1.53 1.61
C THR A 310 22.93 -2.61 2.18
N VAL A 311 22.36 -2.38 3.36
CA VAL A 311 21.48 -3.36 4.03
C VAL A 311 20.16 -3.56 3.27
N PHE A 312 19.55 -2.48 2.77
CA PHE A 312 18.30 -2.60 2.02
C PHE A 312 18.51 -3.23 0.63
N ILE A 313 19.67 -3.03 0.01
CA ILE A 313 20.03 -3.73 -1.23
C ILE A 313 20.26 -5.23 -0.94
N ALA A 314 20.92 -5.59 0.15
CA ALA A 314 21.07 -6.98 0.59
C ALA A 314 19.70 -7.63 0.85
N LEU A 315 18.81 -6.94 1.55
CA LEU A 315 17.45 -7.39 1.83
C LEU A 315 16.62 -7.54 0.55
N ALA A 316 16.72 -6.60 -0.39
CA ALA A 316 16.07 -6.68 -1.70
C ALA A 316 16.56 -7.89 -2.48
N THR A 317 17.87 -8.18 -2.45
CA THR A 317 18.47 -9.35 -3.08
C THR A 317 17.92 -10.64 -2.49
N PHE A 318 17.90 -10.74 -1.16
CA PHE A 318 17.33 -11.89 -0.45
C PHE A 318 15.85 -12.12 -0.81
N ILE A 319 15.02 -11.08 -0.74
CA ILE A 319 13.60 -11.15 -1.05
C ILE A 319 13.38 -11.57 -2.51
N SER A 320 14.07 -10.93 -3.45
CA SER A 320 13.90 -11.21 -4.87
C SER A 320 14.34 -12.63 -5.27
N LEU A 321 15.42 -13.15 -4.66
CA LEU A 321 15.82 -14.55 -4.86
C LEU A 321 14.76 -15.53 -4.37
N ASN A 322 14.30 -15.34 -3.13
CA ASN A 322 13.26 -16.21 -2.58
C ASN A 322 12.00 -16.18 -3.43
N MET A 323 11.54 -15.01 -3.84
CA MET A 323 10.36 -14.87 -4.70
C MET A 323 10.58 -15.54 -6.06
N TYR A 324 11.76 -15.42 -6.66
CA TYR A 324 12.05 -16.05 -7.96
C TYR A 324 11.89 -17.57 -7.92
N PHE A 325 12.38 -18.23 -6.88
CA PHE A 325 12.32 -19.68 -6.76
C PHE A 325 11.00 -20.22 -6.22
N LEU A 326 10.18 -19.37 -5.56
CA LEU A 326 9.04 -19.83 -4.77
C LEU A 326 7.70 -19.32 -5.28
N VAL A 327 7.64 -18.18 -5.98
CA VAL A 327 6.35 -17.55 -6.28
C VAL A 327 5.47 -18.40 -7.19
N ASN A 328 6.04 -19.03 -8.23
CA ASN A 328 5.30 -19.89 -9.14
C ASN A 328 4.81 -21.17 -8.42
N ASP A 329 5.64 -21.77 -7.57
CA ASP A 329 5.26 -22.93 -6.77
C ASP A 329 4.17 -22.57 -5.77
N PHE A 330 4.26 -21.38 -5.16
CA PHE A 330 3.21 -20.87 -4.29
C PHE A 330 1.89 -20.69 -5.04
N ILE A 331 1.90 -20.04 -6.19
CA ILE A 331 0.70 -19.85 -7.03
C ILE A 331 0.10 -21.20 -7.44
N THR A 332 0.93 -22.17 -7.82
CA THR A 332 0.49 -23.54 -8.16
C THR A 332 -0.21 -24.20 -6.98
N SER A 333 0.42 -24.18 -5.81
CA SER A 333 -0.13 -24.80 -4.60
C SER A 333 -1.36 -24.07 -4.05
N TRP A 334 -1.45 -22.76 -4.31
CA TRP A 334 -2.50 -21.92 -3.76
C TRP A 334 -3.77 -21.92 -4.62
N ILE A 335 -3.67 -21.61 -5.93
CA ILE A 335 -4.82 -21.42 -6.82
C ILE A 335 -4.77 -22.29 -8.09
N GLY A 336 -3.67 -23.00 -8.32
CA GLY A 336 -3.52 -23.98 -9.38
C GLY A 336 -2.59 -23.53 -10.52
N GLU A 337 -2.11 -24.53 -11.28
CA GLU A 337 -1.10 -24.39 -12.32
C GLU A 337 -1.53 -23.46 -13.48
N LYS A 338 -2.83 -23.39 -13.78
CA LYS A 338 -3.38 -22.55 -14.84
C LYS A 338 -3.19 -21.03 -14.63
N PHE A 339 -2.79 -20.62 -13.43
CA PHE A 339 -2.55 -19.21 -13.07
C PHE A 339 -1.07 -18.84 -13.05
N ILE A 340 -0.16 -19.70 -13.52
CA ILE A 340 1.28 -19.43 -13.56
C ILE A 340 1.62 -18.45 -14.69
N LEU A 341 2.45 -17.47 -14.35
CA LEU A 341 3.10 -16.59 -15.33
C LEU A 341 4.44 -17.19 -15.78
N GLY A 342 4.80 -16.95 -17.03
CA GLY A 342 6.11 -17.33 -17.54
C GLY A 342 7.25 -16.64 -16.77
N ASN A 343 8.38 -17.34 -16.62
CA ASN A 343 9.52 -16.88 -15.82
C ASN A 343 10.02 -15.48 -16.21
N GLY A 344 9.98 -15.11 -17.50
CA GLY A 344 10.37 -13.79 -17.96
C GLY A 344 9.49 -12.67 -17.38
N ILE A 345 8.16 -12.90 -17.29
CA ILE A 345 7.23 -11.94 -16.69
C ILE A 345 7.47 -11.84 -15.18
N VAL A 346 7.69 -12.98 -14.52
CA VAL A 346 8.02 -13.02 -13.09
C VAL A 346 9.28 -12.21 -12.79
N ILE A 347 10.34 -12.36 -13.59
CA ILE A 347 11.59 -11.58 -13.45
C ILE A 347 11.30 -10.07 -13.55
N LEU A 348 10.51 -9.63 -14.54
CA LEU A 348 10.14 -8.22 -14.66
C LEU A 348 9.37 -7.71 -13.42
N MET A 349 8.43 -8.51 -12.89
CA MET A 349 7.72 -8.16 -11.66
C MET A 349 8.68 -8.07 -10.47
N LEU A 350 9.65 -8.99 -10.37
CA LEU A 350 10.65 -9.00 -9.30
C LEU A 350 11.62 -7.81 -9.37
N VAL A 351 11.91 -7.29 -10.57
CA VAL A 351 12.65 -6.03 -10.72
C VAL A 351 11.89 -4.88 -10.04
N ASN A 352 10.57 -4.80 -10.23
CA ASN A 352 9.76 -3.79 -9.52
C ASN A 352 9.76 -4.01 -7.99
N VAL A 353 9.69 -5.26 -7.51
CA VAL A 353 9.81 -5.58 -6.08
C VAL A 353 11.18 -5.16 -5.54
N PHE A 354 12.27 -5.49 -6.26
CA PHE A 354 13.62 -5.09 -5.91
C PHE A 354 13.73 -3.55 -5.79
N ILE A 355 13.25 -2.81 -6.78
CA ILE A 355 13.23 -1.33 -6.75
C ILE A 355 12.43 -0.82 -5.56
N SER A 356 11.28 -1.42 -5.25
CA SER A 356 10.44 -1.01 -4.13
C SER A 356 11.12 -1.12 -2.76
N VAL A 357 12.06 -2.06 -2.62
CA VAL A 357 12.84 -2.25 -1.40
C VAL A 357 14.06 -1.35 -1.36
N ILE A 358 14.81 -1.22 -2.46
CA ILE A 358 16.04 -0.40 -2.48
C ILE A 358 15.79 1.10 -2.39
N ARG A 359 14.59 1.59 -2.70
CA ARG A 359 14.21 3.00 -2.52
C ARG A 359 14.00 3.39 -1.04
N ILE A 360 13.73 2.42 -0.16
CA ILE A 360 13.32 2.66 1.23
C ILE A 360 14.28 3.56 2.01
N PRO A 361 15.62 3.44 1.93
CA PRO A 361 16.52 4.38 2.57
C PRO A 361 16.25 5.83 2.20
N CYS A 362 16.01 6.10 0.91
CA CYS A 362 15.65 7.45 0.44
C CYS A 362 14.35 7.95 1.10
N ASP A 363 13.33 7.11 1.18
CA ASP A 363 12.05 7.45 1.82
C ASP A 363 12.22 7.72 3.33
N ILE A 364 13.04 6.91 4.03
CA ILE A 364 13.36 7.11 5.46
C ILE A 364 14.05 8.45 5.68
N PHE A 365 15.13 8.73 4.94
CA PHE A 365 15.88 9.99 5.10
C PHE A 365 15.03 11.21 4.72
N LYS A 366 14.22 11.11 3.67
CA LYS A 366 13.26 12.16 3.27
C LYS A 366 12.26 12.47 4.38
N ASN A 367 11.64 11.44 4.94
CA ASN A 367 10.66 11.59 6.02
C ASN A 367 11.32 12.14 7.30
N ALA A 368 12.55 11.72 7.59
CA ALA A 368 13.30 12.15 8.76
C ALA A 368 13.77 13.63 8.65
N THR A 369 14.15 14.09 7.45
CA THR A 369 14.58 15.48 7.20
C THR A 369 13.45 16.44 6.93
N GLY A 370 12.26 15.95 6.57
CA GLY A 370 11.12 16.79 6.17
C GLY A 370 11.26 17.47 4.81
N PHE A 371 12.15 16.99 3.92
CA PHE A 371 12.35 17.55 2.59
C PHE A 371 11.26 17.11 1.61
N PHE A 372 10.08 17.71 1.70
CA PHE A 372 8.91 17.37 0.89
C PHE A 372 8.70 18.29 -0.34
N GLY A 373 9.71 19.00 -0.81
CA GLY A 373 9.57 19.89 -1.98
C GLY A 373 9.47 19.16 -3.32
N ASP A 374 9.55 17.85 -3.34
CA ASP A 374 9.42 16.98 -4.52
C ASP A 374 7.95 16.56 -4.79
N VAL A 375 6.98 17.37 -4.41
CA VAL A 375 5.52 17.09 -4.52
C VAL A 375 5.09 16.64 -5.92
N TYR A 376 5.76 17.12 -6.97
CA TYR A 376 5.43 16.79 -8.35
C TYR A 376 6.00 15.44 -8.83
N TYR A 377 6.98 14.86 -8.15
CA TYR A 377 7.59 13.60 -8.58
C TYR A 377 6.63 12.40 -8.57
N PRO A 378 5.80 12.19 -7.55
CA PRO A 378 4.79 11.13 -7.62
C PRO A 378 3.80 11.30 -8.78
N LEU A 379 3.45 12.55 -9.11
CA LEU A 379 2.57 12.83 -10.25
C LEU A 379 3.26 12.50 -11.58
N LEU A 380 4.52 12.95 -11.75
CA LEU A 380 5.33 12.62 -12.93
C LEU A 380 5.54 11.12 -13.06
N GLU A 381 5.79 10.42 -11.95
CA GLU A 381 5.90 8.95 -11.91
C GLU A 381 4.62 8.29 -12.45
N GLY A 382 3.43 8.75 -12.03
CA GLY A 382 2.15 8.25 -12.53
C GLY A 382 1.95 8.51 -14.03
N VAL A 383 2.28 9.71 -14.51
CA VAL A 383 2.16 10.06 -15.94
C VAL A 383 3.12 9.25 -16.79
N VAL A 384 4.39 9.15 -16.39
CA VAL A 384 5.42 8.36 -17.09
C VAL A 384 5.03 6.87 -17.09
N ASN A 385 4.59 6.34 -15.95
CA ASN A 385 4.09 4.98 -15.83
C ASN A 385 2.96 4.72 -16.82
N LEU A 386 1.89 5.51 -16.75
CA LEU A 386 0.71 5.34 -17.62
C LEU A 386 1.09 5.41 -19.10
N PHE A 387 1.91 6.38 -19.48
CA PHE A 387 2.33 6.56 -20.87
C PHE A 387 3.13 5.36 -21.40
N PHE A 388 4.19 4.96 -20.71
CA PHE A 388 5.04 3.84 -21.17
C PHE A 388 4.32 2.50 -21.03
N SER A 389 3.55 2.28 -19.96
CA SER A 389 2.78 1.05 -19.79
C SER A 389 1.73 0.89 -20.87
N ALA A 390 0.97 1.95 -21.21
CA ALA A 390 -0.02 1.89 -22.28
C ALA A 390 0.63 1.70 -23.67
N LEU A 391 1.70 2.45 -23.94
CA LEU A 391 2.44 2.35 -25.20
C LEU A 391 3.01 0.93 -25.41
N LEU A 392 3.70 0.40 -24.40
CA LEU A 392 4.32 -0.92 -24.49
C LEU A 392 3.31 -2.06 -24.40
N ALA A 393 2.18 -1.88 -23.69
CA ALA A 393 1.11 -2.87 -23.66
C ALA A 393 0.55 -3.15 -25.04
N PHE A 394 0.44 -2.11 -25.88
CA PHE A 394 -0.03 -2.25 -27.26
C PHE A 394 0.85 -3.19 -28.09
N TYR A 395 2.18 -3.19 -27.89
CA TYR A 395 3.12 -3.99 -28.67
C TYR A 395 3.41 -5.38 -28.07
N ILE A 396 3.52 -5.49 -26.76
CA ILE A 396 4.02 -6.69 -26.08
C ILE A 396 3.15 -7.15 -24.91
N GLY A 397 1.94 -6.59 -24.74
CA GLY A 397 0.97 -7.03 -23.73
C GLY A 397 1.45 -6.85 -22.29
N LEU A 398 1.26 -7.87 -21.44
CA LEU A 398 1.58 -7.82 -20.00
C LEU A 398 3.04 -7.44 -19.69
N PRO A 399 4.07 -8.00 -20.36
CA PRO A 399 5.44 -7.53 -20.20
C PRO A 399 5.58 -6.01 -20.40
N GLY A 400 4.88 -5.44 -21.38
CA GLY A 400 4.91 -4.01 -21.68
C GLY A 400 4.39 -3.15 -20.54
N ILE A 401 3.32 -3.57 -19.88
CA ILE A 401 2.77 -2.88 -18.70
C ILE A 401 3.82 -2.84 -17.59
N ILE A 402 4.44 -4.00 -17.30
CA ILE A 402 5.42 -4.12 -16.23
C ILE A 402 6.71 -3.33 -16.54
N ILE A 403 7.17 -3.34 -17.80
CA ILE A 403 8.34 -2.56 -18.24
C ILE A 403 8.05 -1.05 -18.12
N GLY A 404 6.85 -0.59 -18.48
CA GLY A 404 6.47 0.82 -18.28
C GLY A 404 6.57 1.24 -16.82
N THR A 405 6.15 0.37 -15.89
CA THR A 405 6.32 0.57 -14.45
C THR A 405 7.79 0.58 -14.03
N ILE A 406 8.63 -0.31 -14.60
CA ILE A 406 10.09 -0.28 -14.37
C ILE A 406 10.69 1.05 -14.84
N ILE A 407 10.35 1.51 -16.05
CA ILE A 407 10.86 2.77 -16.59
C ILE A 407 10.51 3.95 -15.67
N SER A 408 9.27 4.08 -15.24
CA SER A 408 8.86 5.15 -14.34
C SER A 408 9.58 5.08 -12.99
N ASN A 409 9.70 3.89 -12.41
CA ASN A 409 10.42 3.64 -11.17
C ASN A 409 11.91 3.99 -11.28
N VAL A 410 12.57 3.63 -12.39
CA VAL A 410 13.99 3.97 -12.61
C VAL A 410 14.16 5.48 -12.73
N LEU A 411 13.40 6.13 -13.61
CA LEU A 411 13.56 7.57 -13.88
C LEU A 411 13.22 8.43 -12.66
N ILE A 412 12.13 8.12 -11.98
CA ILE A 412 11.65 8.99 -10.89
C ILE A 412 12.13 8.47 -9.54
N THR A 413 11.90 7.19 -9.24
CA THR A 413 12.16 6.66 -7.90
C THR A 413 13.63 6.39 -7.64
N LEU A 414 14.40 5.92 -8.63
CA LEU A 414 15.83 5.64 -8.44
C LEU A 414 16.75 6.77 -8.87
N ILE A 415 16.29 7.72 -9.71
CA ILE A 415 17.14 8.82 -10.16
C ILE A 415 16.65 10.16 -9.58
N ALA A 416 15.45 10.61 -9.94
CA ALA A 416 15.01 11.96 -9.60
C ALA A 416 14.88 12.20 -8.09
N LYS A 417 14.20 11.28 -7.37
CA LYS A 417 13.99 11.41 -5.91
C LYS A 417 15.30 11.38 -5.10
N PRO A 418 16.24 10.43 -5.32
CA PRO A 418 17.52 10.45 -4.63
C PRO A 418 18.36 11.68 -4.96
N LEU A 419 18.40 12.14 -6.22
CA LEU A 419 19.13 13.35 -6.58
C LEU A 419 18.57 14.59 -5.90
N TYR A 420 17.25 14.69 -5.77
CA TYR A 420 16.62 15.76 -5.00
C TYR A 420 17.02 15.70 -3.52
N LEU A 421 16.86 14.53 -2.87
CA LEU A 421 17.14 14.36 -1.45
C LEU A 421 18.60 14.61 -1.12
N TYR A 422 19.51 13.89 -1.79
CA TYR A 422 20.95 14.04 -1.52
C TYR A 422 21.51 15.37 -1.99
N GLY A 423 20.86 16.03 -2.96
CA GLY A 423 21.16 17.40 -3.34
C GLY A 423 20.84 18.41 -2.25
N LYS A 424 19.78 18.18 -1.48
CA LYS A 424 19.43 18.97 -0.29
C LYS A 424 20.34 18.66 0.92
N MET A 425 20.74 17.39 1.07
CA MET A 425 21.57 16.97 2.20
C MET A 425 23.07 17.31 2.02
N PHE A 426 23.63 17.10 0.85
CA PHE A 426 25.08 17.14 0.60
C PHE A 426 25.50 18.18 -0.48
N GLY A 427 24.57 19.00 -0.94
CA GLY A 427 24.79 19.95 -2.03
C GLY A 427 24.54 19.36 -3.42
N ARG A 428 23.93 20.16 -4.29
CA ARG A 428 23.42 19.74 -5.61
C ARG A 428 24.49 19.12 -6.52
N PHE A 429 25.72 19.65 -6.51
CA PHE A 429 26.83 19.13 -7.32
C PHE A 429 27.35 17.77 -6.85
N ASN A 430 27.20 17.45 -5.57
CA ASN A 430 27.70 16.21 -4.98
C ASN A 430 26.62 15.09 -4.94
N ALA A 431 25.37 15.40 -5.23
CA ALA A 431 24.24 14.49 -5.07
C ALA A 431 24.43 13.17 -5.82
N LEU A 432 24.74 13.24 -7.12
CA LEU A 432 24.92 12.06 -7.96
C LEU A 432 26.12 11.22 -7.49
N LYS A 433 27.27 11.87 -7.24
CA LYS A 433 28.49 11.17 -6.79
C LYS A 433 28.27 10.48 -5.46
N LYS A 434 27.64 11.16 -4.50
CA LYS A 434 27.30 10.58 -3.19
C LYS A 434 26.33 9.41 -3.33
N TYR A 435 25.24 9.59 -4.06
CA TYR A 435 24.25 8.53 -4.29
C TYR A 435 24.88 7.28 -4.94
N LEU A 436 25.63 7.47 -6.03
CA LEU A 436 26.32 6.35 -6.69
C LEU A 436 27.29 5.65 -5.75
N SER A 437 28.02 6.39 -4.91
CA SER A 437 28.90 5.81 -3.90
C SER A 437 28.18 4.96 -2.84
N PHE A 438 26.87 5.20 -2.63
CA PHE A 438 26.06 4.43 -1.68
C PHE A 438 25.52 3.13 -2.29
N VAL A 439 25.22 3.13 -3.59
CA VAL A 439 24.46 2.04 -4.21
C VAL A 439 25.28 1.16 -5.15
N LEU A 440 26.33 1.67 -5.83
CA LEU A 440 27.03 0.90 -6.89
C LEU A 440 27.64 -0.40 -6.39
N LYS A 441 28.43 -0.34 -5.32
CA LYS A 441 29.12 -1.54 -4.80
C LYS A 441 28.13 -2.62 -4.34
N PRO A 442 27.12 -2.32 -3.49
CA PRO A 442 26.12 -3.32 -3.11
C PRO A 442 25.27 -3.81 -4.28
N LEU A 443 24.99 -2.99 -5.31
CA LEU A 443 24.31 -3.45 -6.53
C LEU A 443 25.17 -4.45 -7.34
N ILE A 444 26.49 -4.24 -7.41
CA ILE A 444 27.40 -5.22 -8.05
C ILE A 444 27.32 -6.55 -7.30
N PHE A 445 27.32 -6.55 -5.96
CA PHE A 445 27.18 -7.78 -5.18
C PHE A 445 25.84 -8.48 -5.48
N SER A 446 24.74 -7.73 -5.54
CA SER A 446 23.45 -8.29 -5.93
C SER A 446 23.46 -8.89 -7.31
N PHE A 447 24.04 -8.18 -8.28
CA PHE A 447 24.16 -8.67 -9.65
C PHE A 447 24.95 -9.97 -9.74
N VAL A 448 26.10 -10.07 -9.05
CA VAL A 448 26.90 -11.30 -9.00
C VAL A 448 26.09 -12.45 -8.40
N ILE A 449 25.37 -12.20 -7.29
CA ILE A 449 24.52 -13.21 -6.66
C ILE A 449 23.43 -13.67 -7.64
N PHE A 450 22.69 -12.74 -8.27
CA PHE A 450 21.65 -13.09 -9.24
C PHE A 450 22.22 -13.88 -10.44
N ALA A 451 23.39 -13.50 -10.95
CA ALA A 451 24.05 -14.23 -12.04
C ALA A 451 24.38 -15.66 -11.62
N VAL A 452 25.01 -15.85 -10.45
CA VAL A 452 25.32 -17.19 -9.93
C VAL A 452 24.06 -18.04 -9.81
N PHE A 453 23.01 -17.53 -9.18
CA PHE A 453 21.74 -18.26 -9.02
C PHE A 453 21.05 -18.53 -10.36
N TYR A 454 21.13 -17.62 -11.32
CA TYR A 454 20.56 -17.82 -12.65
C TYR A 454 21.25 -18.98 -13.40
N PHE A 455 22.58 -19.04 -13.37
CA PHE A 455 23.33 -20.11 -14.00
C PHE A 455 23.26 -21.47 -13.28
N THR A 456 23.03 -21.44 -11.96
CA THR A 456 22.89 -22.66 -11.12
C THR A 456 21.45 -23.09 -10.91
N ARG A 457 20.46 -22.38 -11.50
CA ARG A 457 19.03 -22.59 -11.25
C ARG A 457 18.58 -24.03 -11.47
N GLU A 458 19.07 -24.70 -12.54
CA GLU A 458 18.68 -26.06 -12.89
C GLU A 458 19.16 -27.08 -11.82
N GLN A 459 20.26 -26.80 -11.16
CA GLN A 459 20.79 -27.62 -10.07
C GLN A 459 20.05 -27.36 -8.74
N ILE A 460 19.42 -26.20 -8.58
CA ILE A 460 18.69 -25.80 -7.36
C ILE A 460 17.20 -26.21 -7.45
N ILE A 461 16.64 -26.32 -8.65
CA ILE A 461 15.21 -26.67 -8.91
C ILE A 461 14.95 -28.19 -8.75
N PHE A 462 15.76 -28.94 -8.02
CA PHE A 462 15.54 -30.38 -7.81
C PHE A 462 14.24 -30.75 -7.09
N PHE A 463 13.55 -29.79 -6.47
CA PHE A 463 12.34 -30.03 -5.72
C PHE A 463 11.10 -29.71 -6.57
N LYS A 464 10.43 -30.75 -7.08
CA LYS A 464 9.07 -30.59 -7.62
C LYS A 464 8.10 -30.44 -6.42
N VAL A 465 7.42 -29.33 -6.36
CA VAL A 465 6.41 -29.05 -5.33
C VAL A 465 5.10 -29.71 -5.76
N SER A 466 4.65 -30.70 -5.02
CA SER A 466 3.38 -31.40 -5.28
C SER A 466 2.30 -31.11 -4.21
N ASN A 467 2.73 -30.66 -3.05
CA ASN A 467 1.84 -30.34 -1.92
C ASN A 467 2.43 -29.23 -1.03
N TRP A 468 1.68 -28.78 -0.05
CA TRP A 468 2.10 -27.72 0.87
C TRP A 468 3.31 -28.09 1.72
N PHE A 469 3.51 -29.36 2.04
CA PHE A 469 4.69 -29.80 2.78
C PHE A 469 5.96 -29.64 1.95
N ASP A 470 5.92 -30.02 0.66
CA ASP A 470 7.04 -29.84 -0.28
C ASP A 470 7.35 -28.35 -0.45
N PHE A 471 6.29 -27.50 -0.55
CA PHE A 471 6.45 -26.05 -0.63
C PHE A 471 7.16 -25.48 0.59
N ILE A 472 6.73 -25.84 1.80
CA ILE A 472 7.33 -25.37 3.06
C ILE A 472 8.78 -25.85 3.16
N SER A 473 9.06 -27.08 2.77
CA SER A 473 10.42 -27.63 2.74
C SER A 473 11.31 -26.84 1.79
N LYS A 474 10.83 -26.59 0.55
CA LYS A 474 11.55 -25.76 -0.44
C LYS A 474 11.74 -24.32 0.05
N LEU A 475 10.71 -23.70 0.62
CA LEU A 475 10.78 -22.38 1.22
C LEU A 475 11.88 -22.30 2.28
N THR A 476 11.94 -23.28 3.17
CA THR A 476 12.95 -23.33 4.24
C THR A 476 14.37 -23.44 3.66
N ILE A 477 14.58 -24.38 2.74
CA ILE A 477 15.89 -24.60 2.13
C ILE A 477 16.35 -23.38 1.33
N VAL A 478 15.50 -22.87 0.44
CA VAL A 478 15.83 -21.70 -0.40
C VAL A 478 16.09 -20.45 0.48
N SER A 479 15.28 -20.25 1.53
CA SER A 479 15.48 -19.12 2.43
C SER A 479 16.77 -19.23 3.23
N LEU A 480 17.13 -20.40 3.74
CA LEU A 480 18.38 -20.60 4.47
C LEU A 480 19.59 -20.43 3.57
N VAL A 481 19.59 -21.08 2.39
CA VAL A 481 20.71 -20.99 1.44
C VAL A 481 20.89 -19.56 0.95
N SER A 482 19.83 -18.91 0.52
CA SER A 482 19.89 -17.50 0.07
C SER A 482 20.33 -16.55 1.17
N MET A 483 19.87 -16.76 2.43
CA MET A 483 20.28 -15.97 3.57
C MET A 483 21.79 -16.12 3.84
N ILE A 484 22.32 -17.35 3.84
CA ILE A 484 23.74 -17.61 4.06
C ILE A 484 24.58 -16.96 2.96
N ILE A 485 24.20 -17.12 1.68
CA ILE A 485 24.95 -16.58 0.54
C ILE A 485 24.92 -15.04 0.54
N VAL A 486 23.72 -14.45 0.68
CA VAL A 486 23.59 -12.99 0.74
C VAL A 486 24.37 -12.43 1.92
N PHE A 487 24.25 -13.03 3.08
CA PHE A 487 24.99 -12.59 4.27
C PHE A 487 26.50 -12.70 4.06
N ALA A 488 27.01 -13.82 3.55
CA ALA A 488 28.44 -14.05 3.32
C ALA A 488 29.03 -13.04 2.32
N VAL A 489 28.35 -12.81 1.18
CA VAL A 489 28.82 -11.87 0.16
C VAL A 489 28.76 -10.42 0.67
N PHE A 490 27.64 -10.01 1.30
CA PHE A 490 27.52 -8.66 1.81
C PHE A 490 28.39 -8.39 3.05
N TYR A 491 28.75 -9.42 3.81
CA TYR A 491 29.69 -9.30 4.92
C TYR A 491 31.11 -8.87 4.47
N ALA A 492 31.46 -9.03 3.20
CA ALA A 492 32.67 -8.46 2.61
C ALA A 492 32.64 -6.91 2.54
N ASP A 493 31.45 -6.30 2.64
CA ASP A 493 31.30 -4.83 2.68
C ASP A 493 31.46 -4.26 4.09
N ALA A 494 32.28 -3.22 4.23
CA ALA A 494 32.53 -2.58 5.53
C ALA A 494 31.29 -1.91 6.12
N ASN A 495 30.41 -1.35 5.27
CA ASN A 495 29.17 -0.69 5.72
C ASN A 495 28.18 -1.72 6.27
N PHE A 496 28.06 -2.88 5.62
CA PHE A 496 27.23 -3.99 6.10
C PHE A 496 27.74 -4.51 7.45
N ARG A 497 29.06 -4.78 7.56
CA ARG A 497 29.67 -5.21 8.84
C ARG A 497 29.45 -4.19 9.96
N SER A 498 29.59 -2.90 9.66
CA SER A 498 29.39 -1.84 10.64
C SER A 498 27.95 -1.79 11.14
N PHE A 499 26.98 -1.97 10.25
CA PHE A 499 25.57 -2.05 10.60
C PHE A 499 25.26 -3.26 11.48
N VAL A 500 25.74 -4.45 11.10
CA VAL A 500 25.58 -5.69 11.89
C VAL A 500 26.18 -5.54 13.29
N LYS A 501 27.42 -5.01 13.40
CA LYS A 501 28.06 -4.74 14.71
C LYS A 501 27.27 -3.77 15.56
N ARG A 502 26.64 -2.74 14.94
CA ARG A 502 25.80 -1.78 15.66
C ARG A 502 24.55 -2.45 16.24
N ILE A 503 23.88 -3.31 15.47
CA ILE A 503 22.71 -4.06 15.97
C ILE A 503 23.13 -4.97 17.13
N LEU A 504 24.19 -5.74 16.96
CA LEU A 504 24.68 -6.65 18.02
C LEU A 504 24.98 -5.92 19.32
N ARG A 505 25.55 -4.71 19.28
CA ARG A 505 25.83 -3.88 20.49
C ARG A 505 24.56 -3.35 21.18
N VAL A 506 23.42 -3.33 20.49
CA VAL A 506 22.15 -2.88 21.09
C VAL A 506 21.36 -4.04 21.67
N VAL A 507 21.56 -5.25 21.13
CA VAL A 507 20.82 -6.46 21.53
C VAL A 507 21.55 -7.21 22.63
N PHE A 508 22.88 -7.15 22.63
CA PHE A 508 23.78 -7.77 23.61
C PHE A 508 24.67 -6.70 24.32
#